data_ed0d72fb2fc405499a769ac2adf73364
#
_entry.id   ed0d72fb2fc405499a769ac2adf73364
#
_cell.length_a   1.000
_cell.length_b   1.000
_cell.length_c   1.000
_cell.angle_alpha   90.00
_cell.angle_beta   90.00
_cell.angle_gamma   90.00
#
_symmetry.space_group_name_H-M   'P 1'
#
loop_
_entity.id
_entity.type
_entity.pdbx_description
1 polymer ?
#
loop_
_entity_poly.entity_id
_entity_poly.type
_entity_poly.pdbx_seq_one_letter_code
_entity_poly.pdbx_strand_id
1 'polypeptide(L)'
;MPFLDSIKIDQFINSLNVQIPSKEKFLQLTRIFPIYPQLKSDPIINYERGILLYSLIAKYKPKNVLEIGTAEGYSALCMAWAMTDYDINGRIFTIDPKPFDVPIKREITWEENPKHDTVLLSTKELWNKFANKEWIKKIEVLTGFSGEILQKKIKEFPKMDMGFIDGHHVYEAVIHDFYAFLQTTSENFYLLFDDYIINGIRGVTKVIDEEVVPNFDVTLIKTNAKQQRKEVNESKNELDMCWMKSSSLKKPLQEIYPKSKSDQIISKYLKWEKRWKLRKNLNSKIPLLGRFRFRH
;
A
#
# COMPACT_ATOMS: atom_id res chain seq x y z
N MET A 1 -19.50 18.51 0.24
CA MET A 1 -18.63 17.49 -0.37
C MET A 1 -19.44 16.77 -1.42
N PRO A 2 -18.92 16.48 -2.61
CA PRO A 2 -19.64 15.61 -3.55
C PRO A 2 -19.86 14.26 -2.84
N PHE A 3 -21.05 13.70 -2.99
CA PHE A 3 -21.32 12.33 -2.55
C PHE A 3 -20.44 11.42 -3.39
N LEU A 4 -19.45 10.78 -2.77
CA LEU A 4 -18.65 9.78 -3.44
C LEU A 4 -19.47 8.48 -3.50
N ASP A 5 -19.60 7.91 -4.69
CA ASP A 5 -20.18 6.60 -4.84
C ASP A 5 -19.35 5.58 -4.05
N SER A 6 -20.02 4.89 -3.14
CA SER A 6 -19.36 3.86 -2.33
C SER A 6 -20.01 2.51 -2.58
N ILE A 7 -19.20 1.50 -2.74
CA ILE A 7 -19.62 0.11 -2.99
C ILE A 7 -18.99 -0.82 -1.96
N LYS A 8 -19.71 -1.83 -1.51
CA LYS A 8 -19.14 -2.87 -0.66
C LYS A 8 -18.09 -3.66 -1.43
N ILE A 9 -17.02 -4.04 -0.75
CA ILE A 9 -15.88 -4.73 -1.38
C ILE A 9 -16.31 -6.00 -2.12
N ASP A 10 -17.21 -6.81 -1.55
CA ASP A 10 -17.68 -8.02 -2.19
C ASP A 10 -18.46 -7.73 -3.49
N GLN A 11 -19.28 -6.68 -3.49
CA GLN A 11 -20.00 -6.24 -4.68
C GLN A 11 -19.05 -5.72 -5.76
N PHE A 12 -18.02 -4.96 -5.35
CA PHE A 12 -17.02 -4.46 -6.28
C PHE A 12 -16.23 -5.61 -6.91
N ILE A 13 -15.72 -6.56 -6.11
CA ILE A 13 -15.00 -7.74 -6.59
C ILE A 13 -15.84 -8.56 -7.55
N ASN A 14 -17.10 -8.82 -7.21
CA ASN A 14 -18.01 -9.55 -8.08
C ASN A 14 -18.23 -8.84 -9.42
N SER A 15 -18.28 -7.50 -9.44
CA SER A 15 -18.42 -6.72 -10.67
C SER A 15 -17.23 -6.84 -11.62
N LEU A 16 -16.05 -7.19 -11.12
CA LEU A 16 -14.86 -7.41 -11.95
C LEU A 16 -14.95 -8.66 -12.82
N ASN A 17 -15.80 -9.62 -12.45
CA ASN A 17 -16.03 -10.86 -13.18
C ASN A 17 -14.73 -11.62 -13.51
N VAL A 18 -13.93 -11.90 -12.48
CA VAL A 18 -12.68 -12.67 -12.57
C VAL A 18 -12.75 -13.92 -11.71
N GLN A 19 -12.04 -14.96 -12.08
CA GLN A 19 -11.87 -16.13 -11.22
C GLN A 19 -10.88 -15.80 -10.12
N ILE A 20 -11.23 -16.14 -8.89
CA ILE A 20 -10.40 -15.91 -7.71
C ILE A 20 -10.23 -17.21 -6.93
N PRO A 21 -9.06 -17.42 -6.31
CA PRO A 21 -8.83 -18.53 -5.40
C PRO A 21 -9.80 -18.53 -4.21
N SER A 22 -9.90 -19.67 -3.54
CA SER A 22 -10.75 -19.76 -2.35
C SER A 22 -10.29 -18.82 -1.24
N LYS A 23 -11.24 -18.34 -0.46
CA LYS A 23 -11.01 -17.48 0.72
C LYS A 23 -9.94 -18.05 1.65
N GLU A 24 -9.98 -19.37 1.86
CA GLU A 24 -9.05 -20.05 2.77
C GLU A 24 -7.58 -19.87 2.38
N LYS A 25 -7.26 -19.91 1.08
CA LYS A 25 -5.89 -19.67 0.59
C LYS A 25 -5.39 -18.26 0.94
N PHE A 26 -6.24 -17.25 0.83
CA PHE A 26 -5.88 -15.88 1.25
C PHE A 26 -5.71 -15.79 2.78
N LEU A 27 -6.60 -16.44 3.54
CA LEU A 27 -6.49 -16.47 5.00
C LEU A 27 -5.22 -17.17 5.49
N GLN A 28 -4.79 -18.23 4.81
CA GLN A 28 -3.50 -18.88 5.10
C GLN A 28 -2.34 -17.91 4.92
N LEU A 29 -2.33 -17.16 3.82
CA LEU A 29 -1.30 -16.15 3.59
C LEU A 29 -1.32 -15.05 4.67
N THR A 30 -2.49 -14.60 5.14
CA THR A 30 -2.57 -13.58 6.21
C THR A 30 -1.98 -14.06 7.53
N ARG A 31 -2.06 -15.36 7.82
CA ARG A 31 -1.50 -15.96 9.04
C ARG A 31 0.03 -16.05 9.00
N ILE A 32 0.59 -16.19 7.80
CA ILE A 32 2.04 -16.29 7.58
C ILE A 32 2.67 -14.90 7.43
N PHE A 33 1.98 -13.96 6.76
CA PHE A 33 2.43 -12.62 6.46
C PHE A 33 1.54 -11.56 7.14
N PRO A 34 1.50 -11.50 8.49
CA PRO A 34 0.66 -10.54 9.18
C PRO A 34 1.21 -9.13 9.00
N ILE A 35 0.35 -8.15 8.72
CA ILE A 35 0.77 -6.74 8.55
C ILE A 35 1.43 -6.22 9.83
N TYR A 36 0.90 -6.58 10.97
CA TYR A 36 1.42 -6.18 12.28
C TYR A 36 1.72 -7.42 13.14
N PRO A 37 2.93 -7.99 13.04
CA PRO A 37 3.27 -9.20 13.79
C PRO A 37 3.19 -9.03 15.32
N GLN A 38 3.16 -7.78 15.81
CA GLN A 38 3.09 -7.45 17.24
C GLN A 38 1.67 -7.14 17.72
N LEU A 39 0.73 -6.94 16.81
CA LEU A 39 -0.67 -6.73 17.12
C LEU A 39 -1.42 -8.00 16.70
N LYS A 40 -2.30 -8.49 17.56
CA LYS A 40 -3.31 -9.48 17.17
C LYS A 40 -4.26 -8.81 16.16
N SER A 41 -3.76 -8.61 14.94
CA SER A 41 -4.52 -7.95 13.88
C SER A 41 -5.64 -8.88 13.42
N ASP A 42 -6.79 -8.30 13.16
CA ASP A 42 -7.90 -9.03 12.56
C ASP A 42 -7.46 -9.52 11.17
N PRO A 43 -7.39 -10.85 10.92
CA PRO A 43 -7.00 -11.38 9.63
C PRO A 43 -7.94 -10.95 8.48
N ILE A 44 -9.14 -10.46 8.79
CA ILE A 44 -10.12 -9.96 7.83
C ILE A 44 -9.57 -8.76 7.04
N ILE A 45 -8.86 -7.84 7.68
CA ILE A 45 -8.30 -6.64 7.00
C ILE A 45 -7.38 -7.06 5.87
N ASN A 46 -6.44 -7.97 6.13
CA ASN A 46 -5.51 -8.44 5.13
C ASN A 46 -6.19 -9.24 4.03
N TYR A 47 -7.14 -10.11 4.41
CA TYR A 47 -7.90 -10.89 3.45
C TYR A 47 -8.57 -10.00 2.41
N GLU A 48 -9.31 -8.97 2.83
CA GLU A 48 -10.04 -8.10 1.92
C GLU A 48 -9.10 -7.31 1.00
N ARG A 49 -8.00 -6.80 1.52
CA ARG A 49 -6.96 -6.13 0.74
C ARG A 49 -6.34 -7.09 -0.29
N GLY A 50 -6.00 -8.30 0.13
CA GLY A 50 -5.38 -9.29 -0.75
C GLY A 50 -6.28 -9.74 -1.89
N ILE A 51 -7.55 -10.06 -1.61
CA ILE A 51 -8.50 -10.49 -2.63
C ILE A 51 -8.84 -9.34 -3.61
N LEU A 52 -8.93 -8.11 -3.12
CA LEU A 52 -9.15 -6.94 -3.97
C LEU A 52 -7.97 -6.73 -4.93
N LEU A 53 -6.75 -6.69 -4.42
CA LEU A 53 -5.54 -6.51 -5.23
C LEU A 53 -5.38 -7.64 -6.25
N TYR A 54 -5.58 -8.89 -5.83
CA TYR A 54 -5.60 -10.04 -6.75
C TYR A 54 -6.61 -9.81 -7.89
N SER A 55 -7.83 -9.43 -7.56
CA SER A 55 -8.92 -9.24 -8.52
C SER A 55 -8.66 -8.08 -9.50
N LEU A 56 -8.06 -6.99 -9.01
CA LEU A 56 -7.67 -5.85 -9.84
C LEU A 56 -6.58 -6.24 -10.84
N ILE A 57 -5.54 -6.95 -10.39
CA ILE A 57 -4.48 -7.47 -11.26
C ILE A 57 -5.05 -8.43 -12.31
N ALA A 58 -5.90 -9.38 -11.91
CA ALA A 58 -6.55 -10.31 -12.80
C ALA A 58 -7.40 -9.61 -13.89
N LYS A 59 -8.14 -8.58 -13.50
CA LYS A 59 -9.03 -7.82 -14.39
C LYS A 59 -8.28 -6.94 -15.38
N TYR A 60 -7.36 -6.11 -14.86
CA TYR A 60 -6.74 -5.05 -15.66
C TYR A 60 -5.39 -5.44 -16.27
N LYS A 61 -4.80 -6.55 -15.82
CA LYS A 61 -3.56 -7.14 -16.33
C LYS A 61 -2.40 -6.14 -16.46
N PRO A 62 -2.13 -5.32 -15.43
CA PRO A 62 -1.03 -4.37 -15.49
C PRO A 62 0.30 -5.12 -15.62
N LYS A 63 1.22 -4.60 -16.44
CA LYS A 63 2.57 -5.17 -16.57
C LYS A 63 3.51 -4.65 -15.49
N ASN A 64 3.40 -3.37 -15.14
CA ASN A 64 4.27 -2.76 -14.15
C ASN A 64 3.44 -2.15 -13.03
N VAL A 65 3.67 -2.63 -11.81
CA VAL A 65 2.95 -2.16 -10.61
C VAL A 65 3.95 -1.52 -9.66
N LEU A 66 3.63 -0.33 -9.16
CA LEU A 66 4.36 0.33 -8.07
C LEU A 66 3.54 0.21 -6.78
N GLU A 67 4.12 -0.43 -5.77
CA GLU A 67 3.58 -0.46 -4.41
C GLU A 67 4.44 0.41 -3.50
N ILE A 68 3.80 1.24 -2.69
CA ILE A 68 4.45 2.00 -1.63
C ILE A 68 3.88 1.52 -0.29
N GLY A 69 4.72 0.85 0.50
CA GLY A 69 4.34 0.15 1.72
C GLY A 69 4.34 -1.37 1.55
N THR A 70 5.50 -2.00 1.66
CA THR A 70 5.65 -3.47 1.53
C THR A 70 5.23 -4.20 2.81
N ALA A 71 5.58 -3.65 3.96
CA ALA A 71 5.45 -4.31 5.27
C ALA A 71 6.02 -5.74 5.27
N GLU A 72 5.18 -6.75 5.47
CA GLU A 72 5.56 -8.18 5.36
C GLU A 72 5.37 -8.74 3.93
N GLY A 73 4.82 -7.93 3.01
CA GLY A 73 4.69 -8.24 1.59
C GLY A 73 3.43 -9.01 1.21
N TYR A 74 2.44 -9.08 2.07
CA TYR A 74 1.19 -9.78 1.76
C TYR A 74 0.52 -9.25 0.48
N SER A 75 0.40 -7.95 0.35
CA SER A 75 -0.18 -7.27 -0.82
C SER A 75 0.60 -7.58 -2.11
N ALA A 76 1.93 -7.41 -2.06
CA ALA A 76 2.82 -7.73 -3.19
C ALA A 76 2.70 -9.20 -3.60
N LEU A 77 2.64 -10.13 -2.65
CA LEU A 77 2.46 -11.56 -2.93
C LEU A 77 1.10 -11.87 -3.55
N CYS A 78 0.01 -11.23 -3.09
CA CYS A 78 -1.32 -11.41 -3.69
C CYS A 78 -1.37 -10.88 -5.13
N MET A 79 -0.73 -9.73 -5.41
CA MET A 79 -0.61 -9.19 -6.76
C MET A 79 0.22 -10.10 -7.67
N ALA A 80 1.36 -10.60 -7.19
CA ALA A 80 2.22 -11.54 -7.93
C ALA A 80 1.53 -12.89 -8.16
N TRP A 81 0.73 -13.34 -7.21
CA TRP A 81 -0.10 -14.53 -7.37
C TRP A 81 -1.07 -14.37 -8.54
N ALA A 82 -1.83 -13.27 -8.60
CA ALA A 82 -2.70 -12.99 -9.73
C ALA A 82 -1.94 -12.90 -11.06
N MET A 83 -0.75 -12.26 -11.08
CA MET A 83 0.09 -12.22 -12.28
C MET A 83 0.50 -13.62 -12.75
N THR A 84 0.69 -14.56 -11.82
CA THR A 84 1.06 -15.94 -12.13
C THR A 84 -0.14 -16.71 -12.67
N ASP A 85 -1.28 -16.66 -11.98
CA ASP A 85 -2.49 -17.40 -12.35
C ASP A 85 -3.07 -16.94 -13.69
N TYR A 86 -2.88 -15.68 -14.06
CA TYR A 86 -3.37 -15.10 -15.32
C TYR A 86 -2.30 -14.94 -16.41
N ASP A 87 -1.14 -15.58 -16.22
CA ASP A 87 -0.01 -15.55 -17.15
C ASP A 87 0.39 -14.13 -17.59
N ILE A 88 0.42 -13.22 -16.64
CA ILE A 88 0.82 -11.83 -16.88
C ILE A 88 2.34 -11.74 -16.80
N ASN A 89 2.99 -11.43 -17.92
CA ASN A 89 4.42 -11.12 -17.95
C ASN A 89 4.65 -9.70 -17.42
N GLY A 90 4.58 -9.57 -16.08
CA GLY A 90 4.65 -8.30 -15.37
C GLY A 90 5.59 -8.35 -14.19
N ARG A 91 5.83 -7.17 -13.58
CA ARG A 91 6.69 -6.97 -12.41
C ARG A 91 6.05 -6.01 -11.42
N ILE A 92 6.28 -6.26 -10.15
CA ILE A 92 5.87 -5.43 -9.02
C ILE A 92 7.13 -4.83 -8.42
N PHE A 93 7.18 -3.50 -8.31
CA PHE A 93 8.21 -2.75 -7.60
C PHE A 93 7.60 -2.31 -6.28
N THR A 94 8.13 -2.80 -5.17
CA THR A 94 7.59 -2.48 -3.84
C THR A 94 8.64 -1.78 -2.98
N ILE A 95 8.24 -0.68 -2.33
CA ILE A 95 9.13 0.22 -1.59
C ILE A 95 8.73 0.24 -0.12
N ASP A 96 9.68 -0.02 0.79
CA ASP A 96 9.47 0.08 2.24
C ASP A 96 10.78 0.41 2.96
N PRO A 97 10.79 1.31 3.96
CA PRO A 97 11.99 1.57 4.75
C PRO A 97 12.37 0.44 5.71
N LYS A 98 11.49 -0.55 5.92
CA LYS A 98 11.78 -1.73 6.72
C LYS A 98 12.82 -2.60 6.02
N PRO A 99 13.93 -2.98 6.69
CA PRO A 99 14.91 -3.85 6.10
C PRO A 99 14.31 -5.22 5.74
N PHE A 100 14.45 -5.61 4.48
CA PHE A 100 13.88 -6.83 3.94
C PHE A 100 14.63 -8.10 4.39
N ASP A 101 15.93 -7.98 4.65
CA ASP A 101 16.87 -9.06 4.94
C ASP A 101 17.31 -9.13 6.42
N VAL A 102 16.79 -8.24 7.28
CA VAL A 102 17.10 -8.24 8.71
C VAL A 102 16.11 -9.11 9.48
N PRO A 103 16.57 -10.16 10.20
CA PRO A 103 15.69 -11.01 11.00
C PRO A 103 15.01 -10.24 12.13
N ILE A 104 13.71 -10.47 12.29
CA ILE A 104 12.92 -9.97 13.41
C ILE A 104 12.10 -11.11 14.01
N LYS A 105 11.77 -10.98 15.29
CA LYS A 105 10.90 -11.93 15.98
C LYS A 105 9.46 -11.79 15.50
N ARG A 106 8.84 -12.90 15.11
CA ARG A 106 7.49 -12.96 14.54
C ARG A 106 6.70 -14.09 15.17
N GLU A 107 5.40 -13.87 15.29
CA GLU A 107 4.44 -14.94 15.56
C GLU A 107 3.72 -15.28 14.26
N ILE A 108 3.88 -16.50 13.78
CA ILE A 108 3.27 -16.99 12.55
C ILE A 108 2.51 -18.28 12.83
N THR A 109 1.51 -18.56 11.99
CA THR A 109 0.73 -19.79 12.04
C THR A 109 0.65 -20.38 10.65
N TRP A 110 0.95 -21.67 10.49
CA TRP A 110 0.82 -22.40 9.23
C TRP A 110 0.15 -23.75 9.42
N GLU A 111 -0.26 -24.42 8.33
CA GLU A 111 -1.10 -25.61 8.37
C GLU A 111 -0.51 -26.78 9.16
N GLU A 112 0.78 -27.02 9.02
CA GLU A 112 1.48 -28.12 9.69
C GLU A 112 1.67 -27.87 11.20
N ASN A 113 1.55 -26.61 11.61
CA ASN A 113 1.63 -26.22 13.01
C ASN A 113 0.57 -25.15 13.34
N PRO A 114 -0.66 -25.57 13.72
CA PRO A 114 -1.74 -24.65 14.07
C PRO A 114 -1.49 -23.86 15.36
N LYS A 115 -0.44 -24.19 16.12
CA LYS A 115 0.00 -23.37 17.25
C LYS A 115 0.82 -22.20 16.74
N HIS A 116 0.64 -21.03 17.38
CA HIS A 116 1.49 -19.87 17.12
C HIS A 116 2.95 -20.23 17.40
N ASP A 117 3.77 -20.11 16.38
CA ASP A 117 5.20 -20.30 16.51
C ASP A 117 5.91 -18.94 16.52
N THR A 118 6.86 -18.79 17.42
CA THR A 118 7.72 -17.63 17.44
C THR A 118 8.99 -17.92 16.66
N VAL A 119 9.15 -17.26 15.52
CA VAL A 119 10.30 -17.43 14.64
C VAL A 119 11.13 -16.16 14.57
N LEU A 120 12.45 -16.32 14.39
CA LEU A 120 13.37 -15.23 14.10
C LEU A 120 13.76 -15.32 12.62
N LEU A 121 13.04 -14.60 11.76
CA LEU A 121 13.25 -14.62 10.31
C LEU A 121 13.19 -13.19 9.76
N SER A 122 13.98 -12.91 8.74
CA SER A 122 13.79 -11.74 7.88
C SER A 122 12.55 -11.91 6.99
N THR A 123 12.02 -10.84 6.43
CA THR A 123 10.93 -10.93 5.44
C THR A 123 11.34 -11.76 4.23
N LYS A 124 12.60 -11.63 3.80
CA LYS A 124 13.19 -12.45 2.71
C LYS A 124 13.19 -13.94 3.02
N GLU A 125 13.61 -14.34 4.22
CA GLU A 125 13.59 -15.74 4.64
C GLU A 125 12.16 -16.27 4.78
N LEU A 126 11.24 -15.44 5.29
CA LEU A 126 9.82 -15.79 5.40
C LEU A 126 9.23 -16.06 4.00
N TRP A 127 9.50 -15.18 3.03
CA TRP A 127 9.05 -15.38 1.65
C TRP A 127 9.63 -16.66 1.04
N ASN A 128 10.95 -16.87 1.18
CA ASN A 128 11.63 -18.06 0.62
C ASN A 128 11.10 -19.37 1.21
N LYS A 129 10.65 -19.34 2.47
CA LYS A 129 10.13 -20.52 3.16
C LYS A 129 8.67 -20.82 2.83
N PHE A 130 7.82 -19.80 2.70
CA PHE A 130 6.37 -19.98 2.69
C PHE A 130 5.67 -19.46 1.43
N ALA A 131 6.28 -18.58 0.64
CA ALA A 131 5.66 -18.07 -0.57
C ALA A 131 6.05 -18.90 -1.81
N ASN A 132 5.20 -18.87 -2.82
CA ASN A 132 5.49 -19.50 -4.10
C ASN A 132 6.68 -18.80 -4.77
N LYS A 133 7.66 -19.55 -5.24
CA LYS A 133 8.86 -19.03 -5.90
C LYS A 133 8.55 -18.24 -7.18
N GLU A 134 7.51 -18.64 -7.92
CA GLU A 134 7.10 -17.93 -9.13
C GLU A 134 6.51 -16.54 -8.83
N TRP A 135 5.86 -16.38 -7.67
CA TRP A 135 5.40 -15.06 -7.22
C TRP A 135 6.59 -14.17 -6.85
N ILE A 136 7.55 -14.71 -6.09
CA ILE A 136 8.74 -13.96 -5.64
C ILE A 136 9.53 -13.42 -6.83
N LYS A 137 9.66 -14.19 -7.93
CA LYS A 137 10.36 -13.77 -9.15
C LYS A 137 9.75 -12.54 -9.83
N LYS A 138 8.47 -12.28 -9.58
CA LYS A 138 7.75 -11.11 -10.13
C LYS A 138 7.90 -9.85 -9.29
N ILE A 139 8.53 -9.92 -8.11
CA ILE A 139 8.61 -8.82 -7.16
C ILE A 139 10.05 -8.33 -7.03
N GLU A 140 10.24 -7.02 -7.18
CA GLU A 140 11.47 -6.30 -6.87
C GLU A 140 11.26 -5.47 -5.60
N VAL A 141 11.96 -5.84 -4.52
CA VAL A 141 11.89 -5.14 -3.23
C VAL A 141 12.96 -4.07 -3.17
N LEU A 142 12.55 -2.84 -2.91
CA LEU A 142 13.39 -1.65 -2.81
C LEU A 142 13.36 -1.12 -1.38
N THR A 143 14.39 -1.46 -0.61
CA THR A 143 14.48 -1.03 0.78
C THR A 143 14.90 0.43 0.89
N GLY A 144 14.04 1.26 1.45
CA GLY A 144 14.25 2.69 1.66
C GLY A 144 12.95 3.47 1.74
N PHE A 145 13.04 4.74 2.05
CA PHE A 145 11.89 5.64 2.02
C PHE A 145 11.49 5.95 0.57
N SER A 146 10.20 6.10 0.32
CA SER A 146 9.66 6.35 -1.02
C SER A 146 10.30 7.56 -1.70
N GLY A 147 10.49 8.67 -0.97
CA GLY A 147 11.15 9.86 -1.50
C GLY A 147 12.57 9.59 -1.99
N GLU A 148 13.38 8.90 -1.19
CA GLU A 148 14.75 8.59 -1.55
C GLU A 148 14.85 7.61 -2.73
N ILE A 149 14.05 6.54 -2.70
CA ILE A 149 14.06 5.51 -3.74
C ILE A 149 13.56 6.08 -5.07
N LEU A 150 12.41 6.78 -5.04
CA LEU A 150 11.83 7.35 -6.25
C LEU A 150 12.75 8.43 -6.85
N GLN A 151 13.36 9.29 -6.02
CA GLN A 151 14.31 10.27 -6.52
C GLN A 151 15.49 9.64 -7.27
N LYS A 152 16.02 8.52 -6.75
CA LYS A 152 17.17 7.84 -7.34
C LYS A 152 16.81 7.02 -8.58
N LYS A 153 15.65 6.34 -8.56
CA LYS A 153 15.31 5.30 -9.51
C LYS A 153 14.18 5.65 -10.49
N ILE A 154 13.55 6.81 -10.37
CA ILE A 154 12.39 7.17 -11.19
C ILE A 154 12.65 7.08 -12.71
N LYS A 155 13.89 7.34 -13.13
CA LYS A 155 14.30 7.27 -14.54
C LYS A 155 14.62 5.83 -15.01
N GLU A 156 14.86 4.93 -14.07
CA GLU A 156 15.15 3.51 -14.33
C GLU A 156 13.88 2.67 -14.40
N PHE A 157 12.81 3.15 -13.78
CA PHE A 157 11.53 2.45 -13.77
C PHE A 157 10.89 2.42 -15.16
N PRO A 158 10.29 1.29 -15.55
CA PRO A 158 9.37 1.27 -16.67
C PRO A 158 8.16 2.17 -16.35
N LYS A 159 7.38 2.50 -17.37
CA LYS A 159 6.10 3.18 -17.14
C LYS A 159 5.17 2.26 -16.33
N MET A 160 4.61 2.81 -15.26
CA MET A 160 3.72 2.08 -14.35
C MET A 160 2.29 2.07 -14.86
N ASP A 161 1.70 0.90 -14.89
CA ASP A 161 0.30 0.72 -15.30
C ASP A 161 -0.65 0.73 -14.10
N MET A 162 -0.13 0.41 -12.92
CA MET A 162 -0.91 0.43 -11.68
C MET A 162 -0.07 0.89 -10.49
N GLY A 163 -0.70 1.60 -9.55
CA GLY A 163 -0.14 1.95 -8.26
C GLY A 163 -0.97 1.41 -7.10
N PHE A 164 -0.32 1.11 -5.99
CA PHE A 164 -0.93 0.87 -4.70
C PHE A 164 -0.20 1.69 -3.63
N ILE A 165 -0.90 2.64 -3.01
CA ILE A 165 -0.34 3.53 -1.99
C ILE A 165 -0.90 3.12 -0.62
N ASP A 166 -0.05 2.48 0.18
CA ASP A 166 -0.31 2.02 1.55
C ASP A 166 0.94 2.25 2.44
N GLY A 167 1.58 3.40 2.27
CA GLY A 167 2.80 3.76 2.99
C GLY A 167 2.53 4.53 4.28
N HIS A 168 3.22 5.66 4.45
CA HIS A 168 3.04 6.51 5.62
C HIS A 168 1.82 7.42 5.44
N HIS A 169 0.87 7.42 6.41
CA HIS A 169 -0.45 8.06 6.28
C HIS A 169 -0.47 9.57 6.59
N VAL A 170 0.70 10.23 6.74
CA VAL A 170 0.75 11.70 6.89
C VAL A 170 0.59 12.38 5.53
N TYR A 171 -0.01 13.56 5.54
CA TYR A 171 -0.31 14.30 4.31
C TYR A 171 0.90 14.48 3.39
N GLU A 172 2.05 14.87 3.97
CA GLU A 172 3.28 15.12 3.22
C GLU A 172 3.80 13.88 2.48
N ALA A 173 3.63 12.69 3.07
CA ALA A 173 4.04 11.44 2.45
C ALA A 173 3.06 11.02 1.36
N VAL A 174 1.77 11.01 1.66
CA VAL A 174 0.74 10.56 0.69
C VAL A 174 0.71 11.46 -0.54
N ILE A 175 0.78 12.78 -0.37
CA ILE A 175 0.81 13.70 -1.51
C ILE A 175 2.07 13.52 -2.36
N HIS A 176 3.22 13.29 -1.72
CA HIS A 176 4.45 12.96 -2.42
C HIS A 176 4.30 11.68 -3.23
N ASP A 177 3.83 10.60 -2.60
CA ASP A 177 3.73 9.28 -3.21
C ASP A 177 2.76 9.31 -4.40
N PHE A 178 1.66 10.04 -4.29
CA PHE A 178 0.73 10.28 -5.38
C PHE A 178 1.38 11.02 -6.56
N TYR A 179 2.03 12.16 -6.30
CA TYR A 179 2.67 12.94 -7.37
C TYR A 179 3.88 12.24 -7.99
N ALA A 180 4.64 11.50 -7.19
CA ALA A 180 5.75 10.69 -7.69
C ALA A 180 5.24 9.53 -8.55
N PHE A 181 4.14 8.86 -8.16
CA PHE A 181 3.50 7.86 -8.98
C PHE A 181 3.06 8.44 -10.34
N LEU A 182 2.40 9.61 -10.35
CA LEU A 182 1.97 10.26 -11.59
C LEU A 182 3.13 10.56 -12.56
N GLN A 183 4.34 10.80 -12.06
CA GLN A 183 5.53 10.97 -12.91
C GLN A 183 6.01 9.66 -13.54
N THR A 184 5.65 8.51 -12.97
CA THR A 184 6.05 7.19 -13.48
C THR A 184 5.00 6.56 -14.39
N THR A 185 3.77 7.05 -14.43
CA THR A 185 2.65 6.41 -15.11
C THR A 185 2.77 6.36 -16.61
N SER A 186 2.13 5.36 -17.21
CA SER A 186 1.71 5.32 -18.61
C SER A 186 0.48 6.25 -18.81
N GLU A 187 0.01 6.40 -20.05
CA GLU A 187 -1.23 7.17 -20.33
C GLU A 187 -2.45 6.49 -19.69
N ASN A 188 -2.48 5.16 -19.73
CA ASN A 188 -3.53 4.35 -19.12
C ASN A 188 -3.00 3.74 -17.83
N PHE A 189 -3.44 4.26 -16.71
CA PHE A 189 -3.03 3.76 -15.40
C PHE A 189 -4.21 3.61 -14.45
N TYR A 190 -3.96 2.84 -13.39
CA TYR A 190 -4.86 2.58 -12.29
C TYR A 190 -4.18 2.93 -10.98
N LEU A 191 -4.93 3.40 -9.99
CA LEU A 191 -4.38 3.67 -8.67
C LEU A 191 -5.37 3.27 -7.58
N LEU A 192 -4.87 2.57 -6.58
CA LEU A 192 -5.58 2.23 -5.35
C LEU A 192 -4.87 2.91 -4.18
N PHE A 193 -5.63 3.63 -3.36
CA PHE A 193 -5.19 4.11 -2.05
C PHE A 193 -5.83 3.26 -0.97
N ASP A 194 -5.07 2.93 0.06
CA ASP A 194 -5.59 2.34 1.28
C ASP A 194 -5.88 3.39 2.36
N ASP A 195 -6.55 2.99 3.42
CA ASP A 195 -6.78 3.79 4.64
C ASP A 195 -7.57 5.11 4.44
N TYR A 196 -8.46 5.18 3.46
CA TYR A 196 -9.41 6.30 3.37
C TYR A 196 -10.46 6.19 4.49
N ILE A 197 -10.75 7.29 5.15
CA ILE A 197 -11.79 7.38 6.19
C ILE A 197 -12.71 8.54 5.84
N ILE A 198 -13.99 8.25 5.64
CA ILE A 198 -14.99 9.30 5.38
C ILE A 198 -15.00 10.30 6.54
N ASN A 199 -14.86 11.59 6.21
CA ASN A 199 -14.74 12.69 7.20
C ASN A 199 -13.53 12.52 8.15
N GLY A 200 -12.54 11.71 7.77
CA GLY A 200 -11.33 11.51 8.55
C GLY A 200 -10.37 12.70 8.46
N ILE A 201 -9.50 12.81 9.45
CA ILE A 201 -8.44 13.84 9.51
C ILE A 201 -7.09 13.33 8.99
N ARG A 202 -7.04 12.08 8.53
CA ARG A 202 -5.79 11.47 8.05
C ARG A 202 -5.30 12.12 6.77
N GLY A 203 -4.00 12.12 6.58
CA GLY A 203 -3.35 12.64 5.37
C GLY A 203 -3.84 11.97 4.10
N VAL A 204 -4.16 10.67 4.12
CA VAL A 204 -4.74 9.93 2.99
C VAL A 204 -6.07 10.55 2.57
N THR A 205 -7.02 10.69 3.50
CA THR A 205 -8.34 11.30 3.24
C THR A 205 -8.18 12.69 2.64
N LYS A 206 -7.32 13.51 3.24
CA LYS A 206 -7.10 14.86 2.77
C LYS A 206 -6.54 14.93 1.35
N VAL A 207 -5.58 14.08 1.01
CA VAL A 207 -5.03 14.04 -0.36
C VAL A 207 -6.08 13.56 -1.37
N ILE A 208 -6.86 12.56 -1.02
CA ILE A 208 -7.92 12.07 -1.90
C ILE A 208 -8.98 13.16 -2.12
N ASP A 209 -9.45 13.82 -1.06
CA ASP A 209 -10.48 14.85 -1.16
C ASP A 209 -10.02 16.12 -1.89
N GLU A 210 -8.77 16.54 -1.70
CA GLU A 210 -8.23 17.79 -2.26
C GLU A 210 -7.61 17.63 -3.65
N GLU A 211 -6.97 16.49 -3.94
CA GLU A 211 -6.19 16.31 -5.17
C GLU A 211 -6.80 15.29 -6.13
N VAL A 212 -7.47 14.25 -5.63
CA VAL A 212 -7.97 13.16 -6.49
C VAL A 212 -9.42 13.40 -6.90
N VAL A 213 -10.35 13.53 -5.96
CA VAL A 213 -11.79 13.67 -6.21
C VAL A 213 -12.17 14.83 -7.13
N PRO A 214 -11.53 16.01 -7.04
CA PRO A 214 -11.84 17.11 -7.97
C PRO A 214 -11.51 16.77 -9.43
N ASN A 215 -10.58 15.85 -9.67
CA ASN A 215 -9.97 15.62 -10.96
C ASN A 215 -10.28 14.25 -11.58
N PHE A 216 -10.74 13.29 -10.78
CA PHE A 216 -11.10 11.94 -11.22
C PHE A 216 -12.48 11.54 -10.71
N ASP A 217 -13.13 10.65 -11.43
CA ASP A 217 -14.22 9.88 -10.85
C ASP A 217 -13.61 8.71 -10.07
N VAL A 218 -13.90 8.67 -8.80
CA VAL A 218 -13.37 7.66 -7.89
C VAL A 218 -14.46 6.74 -7.39
N THR A 219 -14.09 5.52 -7.03
CA THR A 219 -14.95 4.56 -6.35
C THR A 219 -14.42 4.31 -4.96
N LEU A 220 -15.19 4.62 -3.93
CA LEU A 220 -14.88 4.22 -2.57
C LEU A 220 -15.30 2.77 -2.36
N ILE A 221 -14.35 1.91 -2.03
CA ILE A 221 -14.57 0.49 -1.77
C ILE A 221 -14.61 0.30 -0.26
N LYS A 222 -15.82 0.05 0.26
CA LYS A 222 -16.05 -0.19 1.69
C LYS A 222 -15.59 -1.56 2.09
N THR A 223 -14.63 -1.61 3.02
CA THR A 223 -14.19 -2.85 3.65
C THR A 223 -15.08 -3.22 4.84
N ASN A 224 -15.05 -4.49 5.25
CA ASN A 224 -15.68 -4.92 6.50
C ASN A 224 -14.74 -4.75 7.71
N ALA A 225 -13.53 -4.31 7.47
CA ALA A 225 -12.51 -4.10 8.48
C ALA A 225 -12.86 -2.89 9.37
N LYS A 226 -12.88 -3.12 10.68
CA LYS A 226 -13.05 -2.04 11.67
C LYS A 226 -11.73 -1.77 12.32
N GLN A 227 -11.32 -0.51 12.33
CA GLN A 227 -10.11 -0.12 13.03
C GLN A 227 -10.31 -0.28 14.55
N GLN A 228 -9.68 -1.30 15.14
CA GLN A 228 -9.60 -1.46 16.60
C GLN A 228 -8.43 -0.62 17.14
N ARG A 229 -8.53 0.69 17.17
CA ARG A 229 -7.64 1.51 17.98
C ARG A 229 -8.31 1.83 19.30
N LYS A 230 -7.70 1.33 20.39
CA LYS A 230 -8.13 1.57 21.79
C LYS A 230 -7.91 3.02 22.27
N GLU A 231 -7.35 3.93 21.49
CA GLU A 231 -6.79 5.18 22.00
C GLU A 231 -7.52 6.46 21.59
N VAL A 232 -8.56 6.40 20.76
CA VAL A 232 -9.36 7.59 20.43
C VAL A 232 -10.83 7.25 20.50
N ASN A 233 -11.59 8.06 21.25
CA ASN A 233 -13.07 8.04 21.32
C ASN A 233 -13.74 8.38 19.98
N GLU A 234 -13.13 8.04 18.86
CA GLU A 234 -13.72 8.19 17.54
C GLU A 234 -14.56 6.95 17.26
N SER A 235 -15.84 7.21 17.02
CA SER A 235 -16.80 6.26 16.46
C SER A 235 -16.12 5.35 15.45
N LYS A 236 -16.35 4.05 15.56
CA LYS A 236 -15.92 2.94 14.68
C LYS A 236 -15.86 3.37 13.22
N ASN A 237 -14.79 4.06 12.82
CA ASN A 237 -14.61 4.50 11.44
C ASN A 237 -14.20 3.28 10.61
N GLU A 238 -15.00 3.01 9.59
CA GLU A 238 -14.70 2.01 8.57
C GLU A 238 -13.49 2.50 7.78
N LEU A 239 -12.55 1.61 7.51
CA LEU A 239 -11.43 1.87 6.62
C LEU A 239 -11.86 1.50 5.21
N ASP A 240 -11.84 2.48 4.32
CA ASP A 240 -12.20 2.29 2.92
C ASP A 240 -10.95 2.38 2.04
N MET A 241 -11.05 1.87 0.83
CA MET A 241 -10.04 2.06 -0.19
C MET A 241 -10.58 2.97 -1.29
N CYS A 242 -9.73 3.80 -1.87
CA CYS A 242 -10.11 4.67 -2.97
C CYS A 242 -9.50 4.16 -4.27
N TRP A 243 -10.35 3.79 -5.22
CA TRP A 243 -9.98 3.30 -6.54
C TRP A 243 -10.22 4.37 -7.61
N MET A 244 -9.22 4.58 -8.48
CA MET A 244 -9.31 5.49 -9.61
C MET A 244 -8.67 4.92 -10.87
N LYS A 245 -9.11 5.46 -12.03
CA LYS A 245 -8.60 5.11 -13.36
C LYS A 245 -8.24 6.38 -14.11
N SER A 246 -7.16 6.35 -14.91
CA SER A 246 -6.79 7.48 -15.77
C SER A 246 -7.89 7.85 -16.76
N SER A 247 -8.69 6.89 -17.23
CA SER A 247 -9.82 7.10 -18.14
C SER A 247 -10.94 7.96 -17.55
N SER A 248 -10.97 8.15 -16.23
CA SER A 248 -11.94 9.02 -15.55
C SER A 248 -11.42 10.44 -15.32
N LEU A 249 -10.25 10.77 -15.86
CA LEU A 249 -9.63 12.08 -15.72
C LEU A 249 -10.46 13.17 -16.41
N LYS A 250 -10.81 14.22 -15.66
CA LYS A 250 -11.71 15.29 -16.12
C LYS A 250 -11.03 16.29 -17.08
N LYS A 251 -9.71 16.35 -17.04
CA LYS A 251 -8.87 17.20 -17.90
C LYS A 251 -7.53 16.51 -18.15
N PRO A 252 -6.74 16.92 -19.15
CA PRO A 252 -5.41 16.36 -19.39
C PRO A 252 -4.54 16.37 -18.14
N LEU A 253 -3.83 15.26 -17.89
CA LEU A 253 -3.03 15.06 -16.67
C LEU A 253 -2.03 16.22 -16.45
N GLN A 254 -1.38 16.67 -17.50
CA GLN A 254 -0.37 17.74 -17.43
C GLN A 254 -0.96 19.11 -17.07
N GLU A 255 -2.24 19.32 -17.38
CA GLU A 255 -2.95 20.56 -17.05
C GLU A 255 -3.28 20.61 -15.56
N ILE A 256 -3.73 19.48 -14.98
CA ILE A 256 -4.13 19.38 -13.57
C ILE A 256 -2.91 19.24 -12.66
N TYR A 257 -1.95 18.43 -13.08
CA TYR A 257 -0.73 18.11 -12.34
C TYR A 257 0.51 18.54 -13.11
N PRO A 258 0.73 19.85 -13.30
CA PRO A 258 1.88 20.33 -14.06
C PRO A 258 3.18 19.91 -13.38
N LYS A 259 4.19 19.66 -14.20
CA LYS A 259 5.50 19.20 -13.73
C LYS A 259 6.08 20.11 -12.64
N SER A 260 5.92 21.42 -12.77
CA SER A 260 6.38 22.41 -11.79
C SER A 260 5.77 22.19 -10.40
N LYS A 261 4.46 21.90 -10.31
CA LYS A 261 3.76 21.57 -9.06
C LYS A 261 4.29 20.23 -8.48
N SER A 262 4.45 19.22 -9.34
CA SER A 262 5.01 17.92 -8.94
C SER A 262 6.42 18.06 -8.37
N ASP A 263 7.31 18.77 -9.07
CA ASP A 263 8.70 18.99 -8.63
C ASP A 263 8.76 19.75 -7.29
N GLN A 264 7.88 20.71 -7.09
CA GLN A 264 7.77 21.47 -5.84
C GLN A 264 7.34 20.58 -4.66
N ILE A 265 6.31 19.75 -4.85
CA ILE A 265 5.81 18.82 -3.83
C ILE A 265 6.89 17.81 -3.46
N ILE A 266 7.52 17.19 -4.47
CA ILE A 266 8.58 16.21 -4.27
C ILE A 266 9.76 16.84 -3.52
N SER A 267 10.22 18.02 -3.94
CA SER A 267 11.32 18.74 -3.26
C SER A 267 10.98 19.07 -1.80
N LYS A 268 9.75 19.49 -1.52
CA LYS A 268 9.27 19.77 -0.16
C LYS A 268 9.31 18.50 0.71
N TYR A 269 8.81 17.39 0.18
CA TYR A 269 8.80 16.10 0.89
C TYR A 269 10.21 15.59 1.18
N LEU A 270 11.15 15.63 0.23
CA LEU A 270 12.52 15.19 0.43
C LEU A 270 13.22 15.96 1.56
N LYS A 271 12.96 17.26 1.68
CA LYS A 271 13.45 18.06 2.81
C LYS A 271 12.81 17.63 4.13
N TRP A 272 11.50 17.33 4.13
CA TRP A 272 10.78 16.84 5.29
C TRP A 272 11.28 15.46 5.72
N GLU A 273 11.41 14.52 4.81
CA GLU A 273 11.91 13.16 5.03
C GLU A 273 13.32 13.18 5.64
N LYS A 274 14.23 14.01 5.08
CA LYS A 274 15.59 14.17 5.62
C LYS A 274 15.57 14.67 7.07
N ARG A 275 14.74 15.66 7.39
CA ARG A 275 14.59 16.19 8.76
C ARG A 275 13.99 15.11 9.69
N TRP A 276 13.01 14.36 9.23
CA TRP A 276 12.38 13.29 10.00
C TRP A 276 13.36 12.17 10.33
N LYS A 277 14.18 11.72 9.38
CA LYS A 277 15.25 10.74 9.58
C LYS A 277 16.28 11.23 10.61
N LEU A 278 16.72 12.46 10.53
CA LEU A 278 17.65 13.05 11.49
C LEU A 278 17.07 13.06 12.91
N ARG A 279 15.82 13.47 13.08
CA ARG A 279 15.13 13.46 14.38
C ARG A 279 15.00 12.06 14.96
N LYS A 280 14.62 11.07 14.14
CA LYS A 280 14.52 9.67 14.58
C LYS A 280 15.86 9.12 15.06
N ASN A 281 16.96 9.42 14.35
CA ASN A 281 18.30 8.99 14.73
C ASN A 281 18.79 9.69 16.01
N LEU A 282 18.46 10.96 16.23
CA LEU A 282 18.77 11.67 17.45
C LEU A 282 18.04 11.07 18.66
N ASN A 283 16.73 10.81 18.51
CA ASN A 283 15.92 10.21 19.59
C ASN A 283 16.36 8.79 19.95
N SER A 284 16.91 8.03 19.01
CA SER A 284 17.45 6.69 19.29
C SER A 284 18.77 6.71 20.05
N LYS A 285 19.54 7.81 19.97
CA LYS A 285 20.87 7.98 20.60
C LYS A 285 20.83 8.68 21.95
N ILE A 286 19.71 9.30 22.34
CA ILE A 286 19.55 10.04 23.59
C ILE A 286 18.34 9.48 24.38
N PRO A 287 18.53 8.39 25.15
CA PRO A 287 17.43 7.77 25.91
C PRO A 287 16.92 8.59 27.10
N LEU A 288 17.61 9.66 27.50
CA LEU A 288 17.42 10.36 28.80
C LEU A 288 16.79 11.76 28.73
N LEU A 289 16.62 12.35 27.56
CA LEU A 289 15.90 13.61 27.43
C LEU A 289 14.46 13.31 26.99
N GLY A 290 13.57 13.44 27.96
CA GLY A 290 12.11 13.28 27.93
C GLY A 290 11.47 12.99 26.58
N ARG A 291 10.75 11.89 26.50
CA ARG A 291 9.87 11.54 25.38
C ARG A 291 9.04 12.76 24.96
N PHE A 292 9.49 13.52 23.99
CA PHE A 292 8.62 14.42 23.25
C PHE A 292 7.60 13.55 22.54
N ARG A 293 6.42 13.40 23.18
CA ARG A 293 5.25 12.79 22.54
C ARG A 293 4.85 13.71 21.38
N PHE A 294 5.23 13.32 20.18
CA PHE A 294 4.59 13.85 19.00
C PHE A 294 3.19 13.24 18.93
N ARG A 295 2.18 14.07 19.12
CA ARG A 295 0.81 13.73 18.71
C ARG A 295 0.83 13.60 17.19
N HIS A 296 0.46 12.41 16.71
CA HIS A 296 0.20 12.10 15.31
C HIS A 296 -1.15 12.66 14.88
#